data_ab7452553d584564dfbcd8e5fbba92ba
#
_entry.id   ab7452553d584564dfbcd8e5fbba92ba
#
_cell.length_a   1.000
_cell.length_b   1.000
_cell.length_c   1.000
_cell.angle_alpha   90.00
_cell.angle_beta   90.00
_cell.angle_gamma   90.00
#
_symmetry.space_group_name_H-M   'P 1'
#
loop_
_entity.id
_entity.type
_entity.pdbx_description
1 polymer ?
#
loop_
_entity_poly.entity_id
_entity_poly.type
_entity_poly.pdbx_seq_one_letter_code
_entity_poly.pdbx_strand_id
1 'polypeptide(L)'
;MSEELISKKELLDLTGISYGQLYRWKRKNLIPEQWFIRKSSFTGQETFFPREKVLQRIDRILGMKDDLSLDALADVFSPNPGDIRLSADELLGRNIVTSTSLNLYIETVGVVEGKSQLNFDQILTLYVLDKLLQSGDLSLEEGRLLIQALEDYLPGLAGQECGVHLTRKMGVAAFILVPGDVEIYLDRSVRTVARLSLARCTEELKLWVSGSEG
;
A
#
# COMPACT_ATOMS: atom_id res chain seq x y z
N MET A 1 -14.32 -16.60 2.40
CA MET A 1 -13.37 -17.73 2.23
C MET A 1 -12.39 -17.69 3.37
N SER A 2 -12.07 -18.82 4.00
CA SER A 2 -11.02 -18.84 5.02
C SER A 2 -9.68 -18.56 4.33
N GLU A 3 -8.93 -17.58 4.84
CA GLU A 3 -7.58 -17.25 4.38
C GLU A 3 -6.74 -18.52 4.39
N GLU A 4 -6.15 -18.88 3.24
CA GLU A 4 -5.31 -20.09 3.15
C GLU A 4 -4.07 -19.90 4.00
N LEU A 5 -3.80 -20.84 4.89
CA LEU A 5 -2.66 -20.79 5.79
C LEU A 5 -1.55 -21.72 5.30
N ILE A 6 -0.31 -21.24 5.42
CA ILE A 6 0.91 -22.03 5.17
C ILE A 6 1.63 -22.31 6.49
N SER A 7 2.09 -23.53 6.70
CA SER A 7 2.90 -23.87 7.86
C SER A 7 4.29 -23.24 7.79
N LYS A 8 4.92 -23.03 8.96
CA LYS A 8 6.30 -22.51 9.02
C LYS A 8 7.28 -23.37 8.22
N LYS A 9 7.16 -24.68 8.30
CA LYS A 9 8.05 -25.61 7.58
C LYS A 9 7.90 -25.42 6.06
N GLU A 10 6.69 -25.47 5.57
CA GLU A 10 6.36 -25.29 4.15
C GLU A 10 6.81 -23.91 3.63
N LEU A 11 6.63 -22.85 4.46
CA LEU A 11 7.08 -21.50 4.12
C LEU A 11 8.60 -21.44 3.91
N LEU A 12 9.38 -22.01 4.82
CA LEU A 12 10.85 -22.05 4.71
C LEU A 12 11.30 -22.87 3.50
N ASP A 13 10.65 -24.00 3.25
CA ASP A 13 10.95 -24.88 2.11
C ASP A 13 10.66 -24.18 0.76
N LEU A 14 9.54 -23.44 0.65
CA LEU A 14 9.15 -22.76 -0.57
C LEU A 14 9.99 -21.50 -0.86
N THR A 15 10.34 -20.74 0.18
CA THR A 15 11.02 -19.45 0.00
C THR A 15 12.53 -19.54 0.08
N GLY A 16 13.07 -20.66 0.56
CA GLY A 16 14.51 -20.86 0.75
C GLY A 16 15.12 -20.02 1.89
N ILE A 17 14.32 -19.27 2.65
CA ILE A 17 14.83 -18.50 3.78
C ILE A 17 15.10 -19.41 4.98
N SER A 18 16.10 -19.03 5.79
CA SER A 18 16.40 -19.75 7.01
C SER A 18 15.46 -19.35 8.17
N TYR A 19 15.34 -20.24 9.16
CA TYR A 19 14.64 -19.93 10.42
C TYR A 19 15.18 -18.66 11.08
N GLY A 20 16.50 -18.48 11.08
CA GLY A 20 17.15 -17.29 11.63
C GLY A 20 16.74 -16.00 10.91
N GLN A 21 16.64 -16.04 9.57
CA GLN A 21 16.17 -14.90 8.78
C GLN A 21 14.71 -14.55 9.09
N LEU A 22 13.82 -15.55 9.14
CA LEU A 22 12.39 -15.36 9.45
C LEU A 22 12.19 -14.63 10.79
N TYR A 23 12.88 -15.11 11.85
CA TYR A 23 12.77 -14.50 13.18
C TYR A 23 13.54 -13.18 13.33
N ARG A 24 14.59 -12.95 12.55
CA ARG A 24 15.25 -11.65 12.45
C ARG A 24 14.32 -10.64 11.82
N TRP A 25 13.61 -11.02 10.74
CA TRP A 25 12.64 -10.17 10.07
C TRP A 25 11.41 -9.90 10.95
N LYS A 26 10.95 -10.87 11.74
CA LYS A 26 9.93 -10.61 12.77
C LYS A 26 10.39 -9.53 13.75
N ARG A 27 11.60 -9.63 14.31
CA ARG A 27 12.12 -8.65 15.28
C ARG A 27 12.31 -7.24 14.69
N LYS A 28 12.53 -7.15 13.40
CA LYS A 28 12.68 -5.89 12.67
C LYS A 28 11.34 -5.40 12.07
N ASN A 29 10.21 -6.01 12.43
CA ASN A 29 8.87 -5.68 11.91
C ASN A 29 8.73 -5.78 10.37
N LEU A 30 9.65 -6.45 9.68
CA LEU A 30 9.55 -6.72 8.25
C LEU A 30 8.39 -7.67 7.93
N ILE A 31 8.12 -8.61 8.84
CA ILE A 31 6.96 -9.48 8.81
C ILE A 31 6.11 -9.18 10.06
N PRO A 32 4.87 -8.70 9.91
CA PRO A 32 4.01 -8.34 11.03
C PRO A 32 3.83 -9.48 12.02
N GLU A 33 3.91 -9.20 13.32
CA GLU A 33 3.78 -10.21 14.36
C GLU A 33 2.42 -10.91 14.33
N GLN A 34 1.36 -10.21 13.97
CA GLN A 34 0.00 -10.74 13.83
C GLN A 34 -0.13 -11.84 12.77
N TRP A 35 0.82 -11.95 11.84
CA TRP A 35 0.83 -13.04 10.85
C TRP A 35 1.40 -14.35 11.40
N PHE A 36 1.99 -14.35 12.60
CA PHE A 36 2.49 -15.55 13.28
C PHE A 36 1.35 -16.21 14.07
N ILE A 37 0.50 -16.96 13.38
CA ILE A 37 -0.67 -17.63 13.93
C ILE A 37 -0.24 -18.94 14.57
N ARG A 38 -0.34 -19.04 15.91
CA ARG A 38 -0.03 -20.27 16.63
C ARG A 38 -1.26 -21.15 16.74
N LYS A 39 -1.14 -22.39 16.30
CA LYS A 39 -2.18 -23.42 16.47
C LYS A 39 -1.62 -24.60 17.24
N SER A 40 -2.43 -25.16 18.14
CA SER A 40 -2.10 -26.41 18.81
C SER A 40 -2.29 -27.57 17.82
N SER A 41 -1.26 -28.40 17.68
CA SER A 41 -1.32 -29.65 16.92
C SER A 41 -1.11 -30.84 17.87
N PHE A 42 -1.35 -32.05 17.38
CA PHE A 42 -1.17 -33.27 18.16
C PHE A 42 0.28 -33.47 18.65
N THR A 43 1.25 -32.79 17.99
CA THR A 43 2.69 -32.87 18.26
C THR A 43 3.23 -31.62 18.96
N GLY A 44 2.38 -30.67 19.38
CA GLY A 44 2.80 -29.44 20.03
C GLY A 44 2.20 -28.18 19.40
N GLN A 45 2.86 -27.03 19.63
CA GLN A 45 2.46 -25.77 19.00
C GLN A 45 3.12 -25.60 17.64
N GLU A 46 2.32 -25.36 16.61
CA GLU A 46 2.78 -25.10 15.26
C GLU A 46 2.42 -23.66 14.84
N THR A 47 3.32 -23.01 14.06
CA THR A 47 3.10 -21.65 13.59
C THR A 47 2.71 -21.68 12.13
N PHE A 48 1.62 -20.98 11.82
CA PHE A 48 1.08 -20.78 10.48
C PHE A 48 1.10 -19.31 10.10
N PHE A 49 1.00 -19.05 8.80
CA PHE A 49 0.99 -17.69 8.23
C PHE A 49 -0.10 -17.58 7.18
N PRO A 50 -0.67 -16.37 6.96
CA PRO A 50 -1.49 -16.09 5.79
C PRO A 50 -0.65 -16.32 4.52
N ARG A 51 -0.99 -17.36 3.76
CA ARG A 51 -0.12 -17.89 2.67
C ARG A 51 0.26 -16.82 1.66
N GLU A 52 -0.72 -16.19 1.05
CA GLU A 52 -0.48 -15.20 0.00
C GLU A 52 0.30 -13.99 0.50
N LYS A 53 -0.13 -13.43 1.63
CA LYS A 53 0.49 -12.24 2.23
C LYS A 53 1.95 -12.46 2.60
N VAL A 54 2.24 -13.58 3.25
CA VAL A 54 3.61 -13.86 3.71
C VAL A 54 4.54 -14.17 2.55
N LEU A 55 4.09 -14.90 1.53
CA LEU A 55 4.91 -15.22 0.35
C LEU A 55 5.24 -13.95 -0.44
N GLN A 56 4.26 -13.08 -0.72
CA GLN A 56 4.48 -11.80 -1.38
C GLN A 56 5.43 -10.89 -0.57
N ARG A 57 5.28 -10.86 0.75
CA ARG A 57 6.16 -10.08 1.62
C ARG A 57 7.60 -10.56 1.59
N ILE A 58 7.82 -11.87 1.67
CA ILE A 58 9.16 -12.48 1.63
C ILE A 58 9.82 -12.23 0.28
N ASP A 59 9.08 -12.41 -0.81
CA ASP A 59 9.58 -12.15 -2.17
C ASP A 59 10.06 -10.70 -2.32
N ARG A 60 9.29 -9.73 -1.83
CA ARG A 60 9.68 -8.31 -1.82
C ARG A 60 10.91 -8.02 -0.96
N ILE A 61 11.00 -8.62 0.24
CA ILE A 61 12.19 -8.48 1.09
C ILE A 61 13.42 -9.05 0.38
N LEU A 62 13.29 -10.21 -0.26
CA LEU A 62 14.39 -10.84 -1.00
C LEU A 62 14.81 -10.01 -2.22
N GLY A 63 13.84 -9.42 -2.93
CA GLY A 63 14.13 -8.58 -4.10
C GLY A 63 14.83 -7.25 -3.76
N MET A 64 14.73 -6.76 -2.53
CA MET A 64 15.28 -5.46 -2.11
C MET A 64 16.49 -5.58 -1.17
N LYS A 65 16.76 -6.76 -0.59
CA LYS A 65 17.77 -6.94 0.46
C LYS A 65 19.21 -6.67 0.01
N ASP A 66 19.47 -6.72 -1.29
CA ASP A 66 20.80 -6.48 -1.85
C ASP A 66 21.05 -4.97 -2.04
N ASP A 67 19.99 -4.19 -2.15
CA ASP A 67 20.03 -2.73 -2.36
C ASP A 67 19.82 -1.94 -1.07
N LEU A 68 19.12 -2.51 -0.08
CA LEU A 68 18.72 -1.82 1.15
C LEU A 68 19.16 -2.56 2.41
N SER A 69 19.56 -1.79 3.43
CA SER A 69 19.78 -2.37 4.76
C SER A 69 18.49 -2.90 5.39
N LEU A 70 18.60 -3.81 6.37
CA LEU A 70 17.42 -4.32 7.07
C LEU A 70 16.66 -3.25 7.85
N ASP A 71 17.32 -2.19 8.28
CA ASP A 71 16.68 -1.05 8.96
C ASP A 71 15.93 -0.18 7.95
N ALA A 72 16.53 0.11 6.79
CA ALA A 72 15.84 0.79 5.70
C ALA A 72 14.60 0.00 5.20
N LEU A 73 14.73 -1.32 5.09
CA LEU A 73 13.59 -2.19 4.78
C LEU A 73 12.50 -2.13 5.87
N ALA A 74 12.89 -2.06 7.16
CA ALA A 74 11.92 -1.95 8.25
C ALA A 74 11.14 -0.63 8.17
N ASP A 75 11.80 0.48 7.80
CA ASP A 75 11.14 1.77 7.60
C ASP A 75 10.17 1.73 6.40
N VAL A 76 10.58 1.11 5.30
CA VAL A 76 9.73 0.92 4.12
C VAL A 76 8.46 0.13 4.47
N PHE A 77 8.61 -0.98 5.18
CA PHE A 77 7.48 -1.85 5.55
C PHE A 77 6.75 -1.43 6.83
N SER A 78 7.19 -0.38 7.51
CA SER A 78 6.48 0.18 8.67
C SER A 78 5.10 0.70 8.26
N PRO A 79 4.03 0.45 9.01
CA PRO A 79 2.74 1.06 8.76
C PRO A 79 2.75 2.57 9.05
N ASN A 80 3.70 3.04 9.86
CA ASN A 80 3.83 4.47 10.15
C ASN A 80 4.66 5.16 9.05
N PRO A 81 4.08 6.12 8.32
CA PRO A 81 4.79 6.87 7.29
C PRO A 81 5.86 7.82 7.84
N GLY A 82 5.93 8.02 9.17
CA GLY A 82 6.81 9.00 9.79
C GLY A 82 6.40 10.43 9.43
N ASP A 83 7.36 11.34 9.55
CA ASP A 83 7.18 12.76 9.21
C ASP A 83 7.54 13.08 7.75
N ILE A 84 7.23 12.16 6.82
CA ILE A 84 7.47 12.40 5.39
C ILE A 84 6.66 13.61 4.93
N ARG A 85 7.37 14.63 4.47
CA ARG A 85 6.80 15.84 3.90
C ARG A 85 7.59 16.21 2.65
N LEU A 86 6.90 16.49 1.56
CA LEU A 86 7.52 16.90 0.30
C LEU A 86 6.75 18.11 -0.26
N SER A 87 7.49 19.01 -0.89
CA SER A 87 6.90 20.08 -1.68
C SER A 87 6.41 19.56 -3.03
N ALA A 88 5.54 20.33 -3.69
CA ALA A 88 5.09 20.03 -5.04
C ALA A 88 6.27 19.91 -6.03
N ASP A 89 7.29 20.78 -5.90
CA ASP A 89 8.48 20.78 -6.75
C ASP A 89 9.31 19.51 -6.54
N GLU A 90 9.43 19.01 -5.30
CA GLU A 90 10.12 17.75 -5.02
C GLU A 90 9.37 16.55 -5.59
N LEU A 91 8.05 16.52 -5.51
CA LEU A 91 7.24 15.44 -6.09
C LEU A 91 7.42 15.36 -7.61
N LEU A 92 7.40 16.50 -8.30
CA LEU A 92 7.63 16.60 -9.74
C LEU A 92 9.08 16.28 -10.11
N GLY A 93 10.04 16.87 -9.38
CA GLY A 93 11.48 16.70 -9.66
C GLY A 93 11.96 15.25 -9.49
N ARG A 94 11.33 14.51 -8.56
CA ARG A 94 11.60 13.07 -8.33
C ARG A 94 10.75 12.16 -9.21
N ASN A 95 9.90 12.69 -10.09
CA ASN A 95 8.94 11.95 -10.92
C ASN A 95 8.01 11.03 -10.10
N ILE A 96 7.65 11.41 -8.88
CA ILE A 96 6.71 10.67 -8.03
C ILE A 96 5.29 10.81 -8.57
N VAL A 97 4.96 12.01 -9.07
CA VAL A 97 3.68 12.32 -9.69
C VAL A 97 3.88 13.19 -10.93
N THR A 98 2.89 13.21 -11.82
CA THR A 98 2.87 14.09 -13.00
C THR A 98 2.30 15.47 -12.69
N SER A 99 2.61 16.45 -13.52
CA SER A 99 2.00 17.78 -13.45
C SER A 99 0.47 17.74 -13.62
N THR A 100 -0.05 16.80 -14.39
CA THR A 100 -1.49 16.62 -14.60
C THR A 100 -2.19 16.26 -13.29
N SER A 101 -1.69 15.26 -12.56
CA SER A 101 -2.27 14.85 -11.28
C SER A 101 -2.12 15.91 -10.20
N LEU A 102 -0.98 16.60 -10.17
CA LEU A 102 -0.75 17.71 -9.23
C LEU A 102 -1.71 18.88 -9.48
N ASN A 103 -1.87 19.30 -10.72
CA ASN A 103 -2.79 20.39 -11.08
C ASN A 103 -4.24 20.01 -10.72
N LEU A 104 -4.67 18.79 -11.05
CA LEU A 104 -6.01 18.31 -10.72
C LEU A 104 -6.25 18.29 -9.20
N TYR A 105 -5.26 17.90 -8.42
CA TYR A 105 -5.31 17.92 -6.96
C TYR A 105 -5.48 19.37 -6.44
N ILE A 106 -4.63 20.29 -6.88
CA ILE A 106 -4.67 21.71 -6.49
C ILE A 106 -6.01 22.35 -6.86
N GLU A 107 -6.54 22.07 -8.06
CA GLU A 107 -7.86 22.55 -8.48
C GLU A 107 -9.00 22.02 -7.62
N THR A 108 -8.86 20.79 -7.08
CA THR A 108 -9.93 20.12 -6.33
C THR A 108 -9.92 20.50 -4.85
N VAL A 109 -8.74 20.54 -4.23
CA VAL A 109 -8.58 20.77 -2.77
C VAL A 109 -8.39 22.25 -2.45
N GLY A 110 -7.98 23.05 -3.43
CA GLY A 110 -7.63 24.46 -3.27
C GLY A 110 -6.11 24.67 -3.19
N VAL A 111 -5.71 25.93 -3.03
CA VAL A 111 -4.30 26.35 -3.16
C VAL A 111 -3.41 25.65 -2.16
N VAL A 112 -2.58 24.74 -2.66
CA VAL A 112 -1.31 24.43 -2.02
C VAL A 112 -0.35 25.53 -2.45
N GLU A 113 -0.13 26.53 -1.60
CA GLU A 113 0.89 27.57 -1.89
C GLU A 113 2.20 26.86 -2.22
N GLY A 114 2.87 27.23 -3.31
CA GLY A 114 4.01 26.50 -3.92
C GLY A 114 5.24 26.24 -3.04
N LYS A 115 5.19 26.63 -1.77
CA LYS A 115 6.18 26.35 -0.72
C LYS A 115 5.60 25.51 0.44
N SER A 116 4.31 25.19 0.41
CA SER A 116 3.70 24.34 1.43
C SER A 116 4.16 22.89 1.24
N GLN A 117 4.66 22.30 2.31
CA GLN A 117 4.97 20.88 2.30
C GLN A 117 3.68 20.08 2.45
N LEU A 118 3.45 19.16 1.53
CA LEU A 118 2.39 18.19 1.61
C LEU A 118 2.73 17.14 2.67
N ASN A 119 1.75 16.77 3.48
CA ASN A 119 1.89 15.67 4.43
C ASN A 119 1.76 14.32 3.69
N PHE A 120 2.04 13.23 4.41
CA PHE A 120 2.05 11.91 3.79
C PHE A 120 0.70 11.50 3.17
N ASP A 121 -0.42 11.81 3.82
CA ASP A 121 -1.75 11.45 3.30
C ASP A 121 -2.05 12.18 1.98
N GLN A 122 -1.67 13.45 1.88
CA GLN A 122 -1.78 14.24 0.66
C GLN A 122 -0.89 13.69 -0.46
N ILE A 123 0.35 13.30 -0.13
CA ILE A 123 1.27 12.67 -1.08
C ILE A 123 0.71 11.31 -1.56
N LEU A 124 0.15 10.53 -0.65
CA LEU A 124 -0.47 9.24 -0.98
C LEU A 124 -1.70 9.42 -1.86
N THR A 125 -2.55 10.41 -1.58
CA THR A 125 -3.68 10.78 -2.44
C THR A 125 -3.23 11.11 -3.86
N LEU A 126 -2.21 11.97 -3.98
CA LEU A 126 -1.61 12.33 -5.26
C LEU A 126 -1.03 11.14 -6.01
N TYR A 127 -0.32 10.27 -5.31
CA TYR A 127 0.30 9.07 -5.89
C TYR A 127 -0.75 8.07 -6.41
N VAL A 128 -1.81 7.83 -5.65
CA VAL A 128 -2.92 6.96 -6.06
C VAL A 128 -3.65 7.53 -7.27
N LEU A 129 -3.91 8.84 -7.26
CA LEU A 129 -4.50 9.56 -8.38
C LEU A 129 -3.65 9.41 -9.64
N ASP A 130 -2.35 9.70 -9.54
CA ASP A 130 -1.40 9.64 -10.66
C ASP A 130 -1.34 8.24 -11.27
N LYS A 131 -1.27 7.22 -10.42
CA LYS A 131 -1.23 5.81 -10.83
C LYS A 131 -2.47 5.40 -11.62
N LEU A 132 -3.67 5.83 -11.20
CA LEU A 132 -4.92 5.53 -11.89
C LEU A 132 -5.11 6.37 -13.17
N LEU A 133 -4.63 7.61 -13.21
CA LEU A 133 -4.63 8.41 -14.43
C LEU A 133 -3.68 7.83 -15.48
N GLN A 134 -2.48 7.41 -15.08
CA GLN A 134 -1.48 6.83 -15.98
C GLN A 134 -1.91 5.46 -16.54
N SER A 135 -2.66 4.66 -15.78
CA SER A 135 -3.21 3.39 -16.29
C SER A 135 -4.32 3.58 -17.33
N GLY A 136 -4.87 4.80 -17.43
CA GLY A 136 -6.00 5.09 -18.30
C GLY A 136 -7.35 4.60 -17.76
N ASP A 137 -7.38 4.07 -16.54
CA ASP A 137 -8.61 3.58 -15.91
C ASP A 137 -9.50 4.71 -15.37
N LEU A 138 -8.92 5.91 -15.18
CA LEU A 138 -9.55 7.05 -14.53
C LEU A 138 -9.62 8.27 -15.46
N SER A 139 -10.78 8.88 -15.59
CA SER A 139 -10.93 10.20 -16.22
C SER A 139 -10.60 11.33 -15.22
N LEU A 140 -10.34 12.53 -15.71
CA LEU A 140 -10.07 13.69 -14.84
C LEU A 140 -11.25 14.01 -13.90
N GLU A 141 -12.49 13.89 -14.39
CA GLU A 141 -13.68 14.12 -13.58
C GLU A 141 -13.82 13.07 -12.46
N GLU A 142 -13.57 11.81 -12.78
CA GLU A 142 -13.51 10.75 -11.78
C GLU A 142 -12.34 10.94 -10.80
N GLY A 143 -11.23 11.53 -11.25
CA GLY A 143 -10.09 11.89 -10.42
C GLY A 143 -10.46 12.88 -9.30
N ARG A 144 -11.34 13.86 -9.58
CA ARG A 144 -11.85 14.77 -8.54
C ARG A 144 -12.62 14.04 -7.45
N LEU A 145 -13.46 13.07 -7.83
CA LEU A 145 -14.20 12.24 -6.87
C LEU A 145 -13.25 11.36 -6.02
N LEU A 146 -12.20 10.82 -6.63
CA LEU A 146 -11.18 10.07 -5.90
C LEU A 146 -10.47 10.93 -4.87
N ILE A 147 -10.03 12.14 -5.26
CA ILE A 147 -9.37 13.08 -4.36
C ILE A 147 -10.27 13.37 -3.16
N GLN A 148 -11.54 13.75 -3.39
CA GLN A 148 -12.49 14.02 -2.31
C GLN A 148 -12.66 12.84 -1.38
N ALA A 149 -12.85 11.63 -1.92
CA ALA A 149 -13.01 10.43 -1.11
C ALA A 149 -11.76 10.11 -0.25
N LEU A 150 -10.55 10.29 -0.80
CA LEU A 150 -9.32 10.05 -0.04
C LEU A 150 -9.07 11.14 1.01
N GLU A 151 -9.27 12.43 0.68
CA GLU A 151 -9.13 13.52 1.65
C GLU A 151 -10.11 13.37 2.82
N ASP A 152 -11.35 12.93 2.57
CA ASP A 152 -12.37 12.75 3.61
C ASP A 152 -12.08 11.58 4.54
N TYR A 153 -11.57 10.46 4.01
CA TYR A 153 -11.53 9.20 4.76
C TYR A 153 -10.13 8.69 5.11
N LEU A 154 -9.09 9.07 4.35
CA LEU A 154 -7.73 8.57 4.57
C LEU A 154 -7.18 8.88 5.99
N PRO A 155 -7.41 10.08 6.58
CA PRO A 155 -6.94 10.35 7.93
C PRO A 155 -7.52 9.41 9.00
N GLY A 156 -8.75 8.93 8.79
CA GLY A 156 -9.41 7.96 9.68
C GLY A 156 -8.93 6.50 9.50
N LEU A 157 -8.21 6.22 8.42
CA LEU A 157 -7.71 4.88 8.06
C LEU A 157 -6.22 4.69 8.38
N ALA A 158 -5.60 5.66 9.03
CA ALA A 158 -4.16 5.67 9.30
C ALA A 158 -3.68 4.35 9.95
N GLY A 159 -2.71 3.70 9.28
CA GLY A 159 -2.11 2.45 9.74
C GLY A 159 -2.96 1.19 9.51
N GLN A 160 -4.15 1.29 8.91
CA GLN A 160 -4.98 0.15 8.54
C GLN A 160 -4.71 -0.28 7.09
N GLU A 161 -4.75 -1.59 6.85
CA GLU A 161 -4.84 -2.09 5.47
C GLU A 161 -6.16 -1.57 4.87
N CYS A 162 -6.09 -0.92 3.73
CA CYS A 162 -7.26 -0.42 3.03
C CYS A 162 -7.11 -0.62 1.52
N GLY A 163 -8.15 -1.14 0.89
CA GLY A 163 -8.28 -1.23 -0.57
C GLY A 163 -9.08 -0.05 -1.12
N VAL A 164 -8.62 0.51 -2.24
CA VAL A 164 -9.38 1.47 -3.05
C VAL A 164 -9.89 0.76 -4.29
N HIS A 165 -11.20 0.70 -4.45
CA HIS A 165 -11.85 0.07 -5.59
C HIS A 165 -12.56 1.14 -6.44
N LEU A 166 -12.18 1.23 -7.70
CA LEU A 166 -12.92 1.98 -8.70
C LEU A 166 -13.95 1.04 -9.33
N THR A 167 -15.21 1.37 -9.20
CA THR A 167 -16.32 0.63 -9.81
C THR A 167 -17.10 1.54 -10.75
N ARG A 168 -17.74 0.93 -11.76
CA ARG A 168 -18.67 1.64 -12.63
C ARG A 168 -19.99 0.87 -12.77
N LYS A 169 -21.09 1.61 -12.66
CA LYS A 169 -22.43 1.13 -12.94
C LYS A 169 -23.09 2.02 -13.99
N MET A 170 -23.40 1.46 -15.17
CA MET A 170 -24.00 2.23 -16.28
C MET A 170 -23.22 3.50 -16.64
N GLY A 171 -21.89 3.43 -16.61
CA GLY A 171 -21.02 4.58 -16.92
C GLY A 171 -20.74 5.52 -15.74
N VAL A 172 -21.44 5.39 -14.63
CA VAL A 172 -21.21 6.21 -13.43
C VAL A 172 -20.16 5.54 -12.54
N ALA A 173 -19.10 6.27 -12.23
CA ALA A 173 -18.03 5.81 -11.35
C ALA A 173 -18.40 5.96 -9.88
N ALA A 174 -17.92 5.04 -9.06
CA ALA A 174 -17.95 5.12 -7.61
C ALA A 174 -16.66 4.55 -7.03
N PHE A 175 -16.16 5.20 -5.96
CA PHE A 175 -15.02 4.72 -5.19
C PHE A 175 -15.49 4.06 -3.91
N ILE A 176 -14.91 2.91 -3.59
CA ILE A 176 -15.18 2.17 -2.36
C ILE A 176 -13.85 1.99 -1.65
N LEU A 177 -13.73 2.58 -0.47
CA LEU A 177 -12.61 2.35 0.43
C LEU A 177 -12.96 1.22 1.37
N VAL A 178 -12.13 0.19 1.38
CA VAL A 178 -12.42 -1.06 2.10
C VAL A 178 -11.32 -1.31 3.12
N PRO A 179 -11.58 -1.00 4.41
CA PRO A 179 -10.64 -1.32 5.47
C PRO A 179 -10.49 -2.84 5.65
N GLY A 180 -9.25 -3.30 5.77
CA GLY A 180 -8.94 -4.72 5.93
C GLY A 180 -9.06 -5.53 4.63
N ASP A 181 -8.95 -6.85 4.79
CA ASP A 181 -9.05 -7.82 3.70
C ASP A 181 -10.44 -8.45 3.72
N VAL A 182 -11.44 -7.70 3.26
CA VAL A 182 -12.81 -8.16 3.18
C VAL A 182 -13.27 -8.32 1.75
N GLU A 183 -14.06 -9.35 1.48
CA GLU A 183 -14.63 -9.60 0.18
C GLU A 183 -15.83 -8.67 -0.05
N ILE A 184 -15.84 -7.99 -1.20
CA ILE A 184 -16.94 -7.11 -1.59
C ILE A 184 -17.81 -7.85 -2.60
N TYR A 185 -19.09 -7.95 -2.30
CA TYR A 185 -20.09 -8.50 -3.21
C TYR A 185 -20.83 -7.36 -3.92
N LEU A 186 -20.76 -7.35 -5.24
CA LEU A 186 -21.37 -6.34 -6.08
C LEU A 186 -22.47 -7.00 -6.93
N ASP A 187 -23.51 -6.25 -7.24
CA ASP A 187 -24.54 -6.72 -8.19
C ASP A 187 -23.95 -6.89 -9.60
N ARG A 188 -24.62 -7.70 -10.43
CA ARG A 188 -24.12 -8.07 -11.75
C ARG A 188 -23.97 -6.90 -12.73
N SER A 189 -24.58 -5.75 -12.45
CA SER A 189 -24.50 -4.56 -13.28
C SER A 189 -23.32 -3.66 -12.93
N VAL A 190 -22.62 -3.91 -11.81
CA VAL A 190 -21.43 -3.16 -11.37
C VAL A 190 -20.18 -3.85 -11.88
N ARG A 191 -19.34 -3.09 -12.54
CA ARG A 191 -18.03 -3.54 -13.01
C ARG A 191 -16.92 -2.93 -12.14
N THR A 192 -16.06 -3.76 -11.58
CA THR A 192 -14.82 -3.29 -10.99
C THR A 192 -13.83 -2.95 -12.10
N VAL A 193 -13.34 -1.72 -12.12
CA VAL A 193 -12.40 -1.19 -13.12
C VAL A 193 -10.97 -1.33 -12.63
N ALA A 194 -10.70 -0.88 -11.39
CA ALA A 194 -9.39 -0.96 -10.79
C ALA A 194 -9.49 -1.29 -9.29
N ARG A 195 -8.43 -1.90 -8.77
CA ARG A 195 -8.22 -2.16 -7.33
C ARG A 195 -6.80 -1.81 -6.96
N LEU A 196 -6.65 -1.01 -5.92
CA LEU A 196 -5.35 -0.63 -5.36
C LEU A 196 -5.30 -0.92 -3.87
N SER A 197 -4.15 -1.35 -3.37
CA SER A 197 -3.88 -1.44 -1.94
C SER A 197 -3.14 -0.18 -1.50
N LEU A 198 -3.71 0.58 -0.55
CA LEU A 198 -3.06 1.76 0.02
C LEU A 198 -1.77 1.39 0.76
N ALA A 199 -1.73 0.24 1.43
CA ALA A 199 -0.52 -0.26 2.07
C ALA A 199 0.61 -0.44 1.04
N ARG A 200 0.30 -1.05 -0.11
CA ARG A 200 1.28 -1.21 -1.19
C ARG A 200 1.72 0.13 -1.78
N CYS A 201 0.80 1.06 -2.01
CA CYS A 201 1.13 2.41 -2.46
C CYS A 201 2.02 3.15 -1.46
N THR A 202 1.74 3.00 -0.16
CA THR A 202 2.57 3.54 0.93
C THR A 202 4.00 3.00 0.89
N GLU A 203 4.16 1.69 0.71
CA GLU A 203 5.48 1.06 0.64
C GLU A 203 6.26 1.51 -0.61
N GLU A 204 5.58 1.60 -1.76
CA GLU A 204 6.17 2.10 -3.01
C GLU A 204 6.64 3.56 -2.85
N LEU A 205 5.82 4.43 -2.25
CA LEU A 205 6.19 5.82 -1.97
C LEU A 205 7.42 5.94 -1.06
N LYS A 206 7.47 5.15 0.01
CA LYS A 206 8.61 5.15 0.93
C LYS A 206 9.91 4.76 0.24
N LEU A 207 9.85 3.80 -0.71
CA LEU A 207 11.00 3.45 -1.55
C LEU A 207 11.48 4.63 -2.40
N TRP A 208 10.53 5.34 -3.04
CA TRP A 208 10.86 6.53 -3.83
C TRP A 208 11.52 7.64 -3.00
N VAL A 209 11.02 7.84 -1.78
CA VAL A 209 11.57 8.87 -0.87
C VAL A 209 12.95 8.47 -0.37
N SER A 210 13.15 7.21 0.03
CA SER A 210 14.43 6.70 0.58
C SER A 210 15.51 6.53 -0.50
N GLY A 211 15.15 6.18 -1.74
CA GLY A 211 16.10 5.95 -2.83
C GLY A 211 16.68 7.21 -3.48
N SER A 212 16.24 8.39 -3.06
CA SER A 212 16.66 9.68 -3.63
C SER A 212 17.78 10.38 -2.85
N GLU A 213 18.32 9.75 -1.81
CA GLU A 213 19.44 10.28 -1.00
C GLU A 213 20.80 9.74 -1.43
N GLY A 214 20.94 9.27 -2.70
CA GLY A 214 22.17 8.76 -3.29
C GLY A 214 22.78 9.72 -4.30
#